data_d43f76b15c298cac38cd4972c5590ec9
#
_entry.id   d43f76b15c298cac38cd4972c5590ec9
#
_cell.length_a   1.000
_cell.length_b   1.000
_cell.length_c   1.000
_cell.angle_alpha   90.00
_cell.angle_beta   90.00
_cell.angle_gamma   90.00
#
_symmetry.space_group_name_H-M   'P 1'
#
loop_
_entity.id
_entity.type
_entity.pdbx_description
1 polymer ?
#
loop_
_entity_poly.entity_id
_entity_poly.type
_entity_poly.pdbx_seq_one_letter_code
_entity_poly.pdbx_strand_id
1 'polypeptide(L)'
;MERKARNKKPKTPSETNNTIHRQAEIYQKALDLFVEKGYDATSMSMIAKALKMCKPNLYYYCPSKEELLYQIHLDDLQKRFIPILDEAEKIRDPEARIAHFLRRLTLMCAASPAAQVLVHELRSLSKTHQRQISAVWRRAYEIFRGAIKELQQSGRGRKGRESFLTFLGTGMALWIVYWFNYSEQNHSEELADLVTQVFLKGFLYPGKK
;
A
#
# COMPACT_ATOMS: atom_id res chain seq x y z
N MET A 1 -42.84 9.52 -21.32
CA MET A 1 -41.59 10.14 -21.83
C MET A 1 -40.43 9.27 -21.42
N GLU A 2 -40.04 8.36 -22.35
CA GLU A 2 -38.93 7.41 -22.14
C GLU A 2 -37.59 8.10 -22.30
N ARG A 3 -36.75 8.04 -21.26
CA ARG A 3 -35.36 8.50 -21.36
C ARG A 3 -34.54 7.42 -22.12
N LYS A 4 -34.21 7.73 -23.38
CA LYS A 4 -33.25 6.91 -24.16
C LYS A 4 -31.92 6.72 -23.41
N ALA A 5 -31.64 5.47 -23.07
CA ALA A 5 -30.31 5.05 -22.59
C ALA A 5 -29.29 5.33 -23.71
N ARG A 6 -28.31 6.19 -23.44
CA ARG A 6 -27.20 6.46 -24.37
C ARG A 6 -26.30 5.22 -24.41
N ASN A 7 -26.41 4.47 -25.49
CA ASN A 7 -25.55 3.33 -25.80
C ASN A 7 -24.11 3.86 -26.01
N LYS A 8 -23.22 3.67 -25.01
CA LYS A 8 -21.79 3.99 -25.14
C LYS A 8 -21.16 2.93 -26.04
N LYS A 9 -20.67 3.31 -27.21
CA LYS A 9 -19.85 2.44 -28.08
C LYS A 9 -18.66 1.88 -27.27
N PRO A 10 -18.28 0.61 -27.49
CA PRO A 10 -17.05 0.06 -26.85
C PRO A 10 -15.83 0.87 -27.33
N LYS A 11 -14.97 1.23 -26.39
CA LYS A 11 -13.72 1.97 -26.69
C LYS A 11 -12.76 1.09 -27.45
N THR A 12 -12.03 1.67 -28.40
CA THR A 12 -10.97 0.96 -29.13
C THR A 12 -9.77 0.66 -28.20
N PRO A 13 -8.93 -0.34 -28.48
CA PRO A 13 -7.74 -0.65 -27.67
C PRO A 13 -6.79 0.54 -27.50
N SER A 14 -6.66 1.41 -28.50
CA SER A 14 -5.83 2.63 -28.44
C SER A 14 -6.44 3.70 -27.52
N GLU A 15 -7.76 3.87 -27.52
CA GLU A 15 -8.46 4.79 -26.61
C GLU A 15 -8.39 4.30 -25.16
N THR A 16 -8.42 3.00 -24.94
CA THR A 16 -8.28 2.38 -23.61
C THR A 16 -6.86 2.62 -23.06
N ASN A 17 -5.83 2.40 -23.87
CA ASN A 17 -4.42 2.65 -23.49
C ASN A 17 -4.18 4.13 -23.15
N ASN A 18 -4.71 5.05 -23.96
CA ASN A 18 -4.57 6.49 -23.71
C ASN A 18 -5.29 6.92 -22.41
N THR A 19 -6.44 6.30 -22.13
CA THR A 19 -7.18 6.57 -20.87
C THR A 19 -6.42 6.08 -19.65
N ILE A 20 -5.84 4.87 -19.69
CA ILE A 20 -5.03 4.30 -18.60
C ILE A 20 -3.79 5.16 -18.34
N HIS A 21 -3.08 5.56 -19.40
CA HIS A 21 -1.91 6.42 -19.26
C HIS A 21 -2.25 7.77 -18.63
N ARG A 22 -3.38 8.35 -19.03
CA ARG A 22 -3.86 9.63 -18.48
C ARG A 22 -4.28 9.50 -17.02
N GLN A 23 -4.90 8.41 -16.61
CA GLN A 23 -5.23 8.15 -15.21
C GLN A 23 -3.97 8.03 -14.36
N ALA A 24 -2.96 7.31 -14.82
CA ALA A 24 -1.68 7.18 -14.10
C ALA A 24 -1.00 8.56 -13.90
N GLU A 25 -1.03 9.42 -14.92
CA GLU A 25 -0.50 10.79 -14.83
C GLU A 25 -1.29 11.63 -13.79
N ILE A 26 -2.62 11.51 -13.77
CA ILE A 26 -3.48 12.20 -12.80
C ILE A 26 -3.15 11.73 -11.37
N TYR A 27 -3.02 10.42 -11.16
CA TYR A 27 -2.70 9.85 -9.85
C TYR A 27 -1.34 10.31 -9.34
N GLN A 28 -0.32 10.22 -10.19
CA GLN A 28 1.02 10.66 -9.82
C GLN A 28 1.06 12.14 -9.46
N LYS A 29 0.48 13.01 -10.31
CA LYS A 29 0.48 14.45 -10.06
C LYS A 29 -0.31 14.85 -8.82
N ALA A 30 -1.42 14.18 -8.55
CA ALA A 30 -2.20 14.40 -7.33
C ALA A 30 -1.42 13.96 -6.09
N LEU A 31 -0.76 12.80 -6.16
CA LEU A 31 0.06 12.27 -5.07
C LEU A 31 1.27 13.18 -4.77
N ASP A 32 1.94 13.70 -5.81
CA ASP A 32 3.02 14.68 -5.64
C ASP A 32 2.54 15.93 -4.86
N LEU A 33 1.35 16.44 -5.21
CA LEU A 33 0.75 17.58 -4.50
C LEU A 33 0.33 17.24 -3.07
N PHE A 34 -0.16 16.03 -2.82
CA PHE A 34 -0.49 15.58 -1.48
C PHE A 34 0.76 15.44 -0.60
N VAL A 35 1.87 14.97 -1.16
CA VAL A 35 3.18 14.92 -0.46
C VAL A 35 3.70 16.33 -0.19
N GLU A 36 3.66 17.23 -1.19
CA GLU A 36 4.24 18.59 -1.10
C GLU A 36 3.43 19.51 -0.17
N LYS A 37 2.11 19.50 -0.29
CA LYS A 37 1.22 20.50 0.34
C LYS A 37 0.31 19.94 1.43
N GLY A 38 0.24 18.61 1.55
CA GLY A 38 -0.76 17.89 2.33
C GLY A 38 -2.07 17.68 1.57
N TYR A 39 -2.78 16.64 1.98
CA TYR A 39 -4.06 16.29 1.37
C TYR A 39 -5.10 17.40 1.55
N ASP A 40 -5.30 17.90 2.77
CA ASP A 40 -6.34 18.89 3.06
C ASP A 40 -6.14 20.21 2.31
N ALA A 41 -4.90 20.69 2.22
CA ALA A 41 -4.56 21.94 1.53
C ALA A 41 -4.60 21.81 0.00
N THR A 42 -4.64 20.60 -0.56
CA THR A 42 -4.69 20.37 -2.00
C THR A 42 -6.13 20.36 -2.50
N SER A 43 -6.44 21.14 -3.52
CA SER A 43 -7.76 21.17 -4.16
C SER A 43 -7.75 20.55 -5.56
N MET A 44 -8.91 20.09 -6.03
CA MET A 44 -9.11 19.60 -7.41
C MET A 44 -8.70 20.67 -8.46
N SER A 45 -8.84 21.96 -8.13
CA SER A 45 -8.39 23.06 -9.00
C SER A 45 -6.88 23.12 -9.13
N MET A 46 -6.15 22.88 -8.04
CA MET A 46 -4.68 22.86 -8.04
C MET A 46 -4.17 21.67 -8.85
N ILE A 47 -4.80 20.50 -8.70
CA ILE A 47 -4.48 19.29 -9.47
C ILE A 47 -4.72 19.55 -10.96
N ALA A 48 -5.88 20.08 -11.35
CA ALA A 48 -6.20 20.40 -12.74
C ALA A 48 -5.19 21.39 -13.34
N LYS A 49 -4.82 22.45 -12.60
CA LYS A 49 -3.82 23.43 -13.01
C LYS A 49 -2.44 22.77 -13.23
N ALA A 50 -2.00 21.92 -12.32
CA ALA A 50 -0.73 21.21 -12.41
C ALA A 50 -0.67 20.25 -13.59
N LEU A 51 -1.81 19.67 -13.97
CA LEU A 51 -1.97 18.81 -15.15
C LEU A 51 -2.22 19.57 -16.46
N LYS A 52 -2.26 20.92 -16.40
CA LYS A 52 -2.65 21.77 -17.55
C LYS A 52 -4.01 21.34 -18.15
N MET A 53 -4.95 20.96 -17.29
CA MET A 53 -6.31 20.54 -17.66
C MET A 53 -7.35 21.57 -17.20
N CYS A 54 -8.48 21.65 -17.90
CA CYS A 54 -9.65 22.32 -17.34
C CYS A 54 -10.33 21.44 -16.28
N LYS A 55 -10.94 22.06 -15.26
CA LYS A 55 -11.63 21.35 -14.18
C LYS A 55 -12.64 20.29 -14.66
N PRO A 56 -13.54 20.57 -15.62
CA PRO A 56 -14.49 19.57 -16.11
C PRO A 56 -13.82 18.30 -16.60
N ASN A 57 -12.66 18.41 -17.26
CA ASN A 57 -11.92 17.24 -17.72
C ASN A 57 -11.38 16.41 -16.57
N LEU A 58 -10.88 17.03 -15.49
CA LEU A 58 -10.42 16.26 -14.31
C LEU A 58 -11.60 15.56 -13.64
N TYR A 59 -12.75 16.23 -13.47
CA TYR A 59 -13.96 15.63 -12.90
C TYR A 59 -14.56 14.51 -13.76
N TYR A 60 -14.27 14.46 -15.05
CA TYR A 60 -14.61 13.33 -15.90
C TYR A 60 -13.84 12.05 -15.50
N TYR A 61 -12.57 12.18 -15.10
CA TYR A 61 -11.76 11.05 -14.64
C TYR A 61 -12.00 10.70 -13.17
N CYS A 62 -12.25 11.70 -12.34
CA CYS A 62 -12.39 11.54 -10.91
C CYS A 62 -13.38 12.54 -10.32
N PRO A 63 -14.54 12.08 -9.78
CA PRO A 63 -15.64 12.96 -9.38
C PRO A 63 -15.35 13.75 -8.10
N SER A 64 -14.36 13.37 -7.29
CA SER A 64 -13.99 14.05 -6.05
C SER A 64 -12.54 13.85 -5.67
N LYS A 65 -12.03 14.67 -4.75
CA LYS A 65 -10.68 14.50 -4.17
C LYS A 65 -10.58 13.19 -3.35
N GLU A 66 -11.64 12.83 -2.67
CA GLU A 66 -11.72 11.58 -1.89
C GLU A 66 -11.70 10.35 -2.80
N GLU A 67 -12.47 10.36 -3.89
CA GLU A 67 -12.44 9.28 -4.88
C GLU A 67 -11.05 9.18 -5.53
N LEU A 68 -10.41 10.31 -5.82
CA LEU A 68 -9.05 10.34 -6.35
C LEU A 68 -8.06 9.71 -5.38
N LEU A 69 -8.13 10.05 -4.10
CA LEU A 69 -7.30 9.43 -3.05
C LEU A 69 -7.55 7.91 -2.97
N TYR A 70 -8.80 7.49 -3.02
CA TYR A 70 -9.17 6.08 -3.02
C TYR A 70 -8.60 5.31 -4.22
N GLN A 71 -8.71 5.88 -5.42
CA GLN A 71 -8.16 5.26 -6.63
C GLN A 71 -6.62 5.18 -6.59
N ILE A 72 -5.95 6.19 -6.03
CA ILE A 72 -4.49 6.15 -5.79
C ILE A 72 -4.14 5.02 -4.82
N HIS A 73 -4.90 4.85 -3.73
CA HIS A 73 -4.71 3.73 -2.81
C HIS A 73 -4.86 2.37 -3.50
N LEU A 74 -5.92 2.20 -4.30
CA LEU A 74 -6.14 0.95 -5.02
C LEU A 74 -5.02 0.64 -6.00
N ASP A 75 -4.56 1.64 -6.75
CA ASP A 75 -3.48 1.50 -7.71
C ASP A 75 -2.16 1.08 -7.01
N ASP A 76 -1.84 1.73 -5.89
CA ASP A 76 -0.67 1.38 -5.08
C ASP A 76 -0.76 -0.04 -4.50
N LEU A 77 -1.92 -0.41 -3.94
CA LEU A 77 -2.14 -1.76 -3.43
C LEU A 77 -2.01 -2.82 -4.54
N GLN A 78 -2.60 -2.58 -5.70
CA GLN A 78 -2.57 -3.52 -6.82
C GLN A 78 -1.17 -3.70 -7.40
N LYS A 79 -0.42 -2.61 -7.52
CA LYS A 79 0.91 -2.64 -8.16
C LYS A 79 2.04 -3.05 -7.22
N ARG A 80 1.93 -2.74 -5.95
CA ARG A 80 3.04 -2.88 -5.00
C ARG A 80 2.75 -3.86 -3.87
N PHE A 81 1.57 -3.81 -3.25
CA PHE A 81 1.31 -4.58 -2.03
C PHE A 81 0.74 -5.97 -2.31
N ILE A 82 -0.26 -6.10 -3.20
CA ILE A 82 -0.84 -7.40 -3.54
C ILE A 82 0.19 -8.38 -4.09
N PRO A 83 1.14 -7.99 -4.98
CA PRO A 83 2.21 -8.89 -5.40
C PRO A 83 3.05 -9.44 -4.25
N ILE A 84 3.32 -8.64 -3.21
CA ILE A 84 4.04 -9.10 -2.01
C ILE A 84 3.25 -10.21 -1.29
N LEU A 85 1.93 -10.06 -1.20
CA LEU A 85 1.05 -11.07 -0.59
C LEU A 85 1.01 -12.36 -1.41
N ASP A 86 0.88 -12.23 -2.73
CA ASP A 86 0.84 -13.36 -3.66
C ASP A 86 2.14 -14.16 -3.66
N GLU A 87 3.28 -13.47 -3.50
CA GLU A 87 4.60 -14.09 -3.35
C GLU A 87 4.71 -14.78 -1.99
N ALA A 88 4.31 -14.10 -0.91
CA ALA A 88 4.37 -14.66 0.46
C ALA A 88 3.53 -15.93 0.62
N GLU A 89 2.35 -16.01 0.02
CA GLU A 89 1.47 -17.20 0.09
C GLU A 89 2.09 -18.43 -0.58
N LYS A 90 2.99 -18.26 -1.55
CA LYS A 90 3.68 -19.35 -2.22
C LYS A 90 4.87 -19.92 -1.42
N ILE A 91 5.34 -19.19 -0.42
CA ILE A 91 6.47 -19.59 0.41
C ILE A 91 6.01 -20.59 1.46
N ARG A 92 6.48 -21.83 1.38
CA ARG A 92 6.09 -22.92 2.29
C ARG A 92 6.68 -22.77 3.69
N ASP A 93 7.96 -22.44 3.79
CA ASP A 93 8.60 -22.26 5.11
C ASP A 93 8.07 -20.99 5.80
N PRO A 94 7.49 -21.08 6.99
CA PRO A 94 6.88 -19.93 7.67
C PRO A 94 7.89 -18.86 8.09
N GLU A 95 9.14 -19.22 8.36
CA GLU A 95 10.20 -18.26 8.67
C GLU A 95 10.58 -17.44 7.44
N ALA A 96 10.80 -18.13 6.31
CA ALA A 96 11.06 -17.46 5.03
C ALA A 96 9.88 -16.58 4.60
N ARG A 97 8.63 -17.01 4.88
CA ARG A 97 7.42 -16.22 4.60
C ARG A 97 7.39 -14.91 5.40
N ILE A 98 7.71 -14.98 6.69
CA ILE A 98 7.83 -13.77 7.55
C ILE A 98 8.96 -12.87 7.05
N ALA A 99 10.12 -13.44 6.77
CA ALA A 99 11.28 -12.69 6.26
C ALA A 99 10.94 -11.93 4.97
N HIS A 100 10.37 -12.65 4.00
CA HIS A 100 9.93 -12.06 2.73
C HIS A 100 8.95 -10.91 2.95
N PHE A 101 7.91 -11.16 3.75
CA PHE A 101 6.87 -10.17 4.00
C PHE A 101 7.41 -8.90 4.66
N LEU A 102 8.18 -9.03 5.75
CA LEU A 102 8.76 -7.89 6.46
C LEU A 102 9.72 -7.09 5.58
N ARG A 103 10.62 -7.79 4.89
CA ARG A 103 11.59 -7.16 4.01
C ARG A 103 10.90 -6.35 2.90
N ARG A 104 9.95 -6.97 2.20
CA ARG A 104 9.22 -6.33 1.10
C ARG A 104 8.32 -5.19 1.57
N LEU A 105 7.64 -5.33 2.72
CA LEU A 105 6.83 -4.27 3.31
C LEU A 105 7.71 -3.07 3.72
N THR A 106 8.86 -3.32 4.34
CA THR A 106 9.82 -2.27 4.70
C THR A 106 10.31 -1.52 3.47
N LEU A 107 10.73 -2.23 2.42
CA LEU A 107 11.14 -1.61 1.16
C LEU A 107 10.02 -0.78 0.53
N MET A 108 8.79 -1.28 0.56
CA MET A 108 7.62 -0.54 0.05
C MET A 108 7.41 0.76 0.82
N CYS A 109 7.54 0.74 2.16
CA CYS A 109 7.40 1.92 3.01
C CYS A 109 8.56 2.92 2.82
N ALA A 110 9.77 2.44 2.57
CA ALA A 110 10.97 3.27 2.36
C ALA A 110 11.13 3.78 0.92
N ALA A 111 10.32 3.31 -0.03
CA ALA A 111 10.49 3.64 -1.45
C ALA A 111 10.11 5.08 -1.80
N SER A 112 9.16 5.69 -1.08
CA SER A 112 8.62 7.01 -1.43
C SER A 112 7.85 7.66 -0.28
N PRO A 113 7.92 8.99 -0.13
CA PRO A 113 7.04 9.75 0.78
C PRO A 113 5.54 9.52 0.54
N ALA A 114 5.17 9.04 -0.63
CA ALA A 114 3.80 8.66 -0.96
C ALA A 114 3.22 7.63 0.02
N ALA A 115 4.03 6.69 0.51
CA ALA A 115 3.61 5.72 1.52
C ALA A 115 3.10 6.41 2.81
N GLN A 116 3.75 7.50 3.23
CA GLN A 116 3.31 8.31 4.36
C GLN A 116 1.91 8.90 4.13
N VAL A 117 1.67 9.52 2.96
CA VAL A 117 0.36 10.07 2.60
C VAL A 117 -0.71 8.98 2.65
N LEU A 118 -0.45 7.83 2.01
CA LEU A 118 -1.42 6.75 1.95
C LEU A 118 -1.75 6.16 3.33
N VAL A 119 -0.77 6.03 4.22
CA VAL A 119 -1.01 5.55 5.59
C VAL A 119 -1.78 6.59 6.42
N HIS A 120 -1.44 7.87 6.35
CA HIS A 120 -2.07 8.93 7.11
C HIS A 120 -3.49 9.20 6.66
N GLU A 121 -3.72 9.28 5.36
CA GLU A 121 -4.97 9.75 4.77
C GLU A 121 -6.04 8.66 4.62
N LEU A 122 -5.80 7.45 5.14
CA LEU A 122 -6.83 6.41 5.15
C LEU A 122 -8.12 6.88 5.86
N ARG A 123 -8.00 7.75 6.86
CA ARG A 123 -9.15 8.30 7.60
C ARG A 123 -9.96 9.31 6.79
N SER A 124 -9.36 9.92 5.78
CA SER A 124 -10.01 10.87 4.86
C SER A 124 -10.91 10.19 3.82
N LEU A 125 -10.86 8.86 3.73
CA LEU A 125 -11.72 8.06 2.86
C LEU A 125 -13.10 7.80 3.49
N SER A 126 -14.10 7.59 2.65
CA SER A 126 -15.43 7.12 3.06
C SER A 126 -15.34 5.77 3.78
N LYS A 127 -16.33 5.46 4.63
CA LYS A 127 -16.37 4.18 5.35
C LYS A 127 -16.39 2.97 4.40
N THR A 128 -16.99 3.12 3.23
CA THR A 128 -17.00 2.08 2.20
C THR A 128 -15.60 1.84 1.64
N HIS A 129 -14.89 2.89 1.26
CA HIS A 129 -13.54 2.80 0.73
C HIS A 129 -12.54 2.32 1.79
N GLN A 130 -12.66 2.80 3.05
CA GLN A 130 -11.87 2.28 4.16
C GLN A 130 -12.01 0.76 4.32
N ARG A 131 -13.23 0.22 4.21
CA ARG A 131 -13.49 -1.23 4.31
C ARG A 131 -12.81 -2.01 3.19
N GLN A 132 -12.83 -1.50 1.97
CA GLN A 132 -12.20 -2.15 0.82
C GLN A 132 -10.68 -2.18 0.94
N ILE A 133 -10.05 -1.06 1.33
CA ILE A 133 -8.60 -1.01 1.62
C ILE A 133 -8.26 -1.95 2.78
N SER A 134 -9.04 -1.91 3.86
CA SER A 134 -8.81 -2.75 5.04
C SER A 134 -8.95 -4.25 4.75
N ALA A 135 -9.70 -4.65 3.73
CA ALA A 135 -9.80 -6.07 3.34
C ALA A 135 -8.45 -6.61 2.84
N VAL A 136 -7.68 -5.81 2.09
CA VAL A 136 -6.34 -6.19 1.63
C VAL A 136 -5.37 -6.30 2.82
N TRP A 137 -5.42 -5.34 3.75
CA TRP A 137 -4.60 -5.39 4.97
C TRP A 137 -4.96 -6.58 5.88
N ARG A 138 -6.23 -6.98 5.91
CA ARG A 138 -6.65 -8.20 6.61
C ARG A 138 -6.02 -9.44 6.01
N ARG A 139 -5.97 -9.56 4.68
CA ARG A 139 -5.25 -10.66 4.01
C ARG A 139 -3.79 -10.71 4.46
N ALA A 140 -3.10 -9.57 4.43
CA ALA A 140 -1.73 -9.45 4.90
C ALA A 140 -1.56 -9.92 6.36
N TYR A 141 -2.46 -9.47 7.23
CA TYR A 141 -2.50 -9.86 8.64
C TYR A 141 -2.63 -11.39 8.80
N GLU A 142 -3.54 -12.03 8.07
CA GLU A 142 -3.75 -13.48 8.20
C GLU A 142 -2.56 -14.30 7.65
N ILE A 143 -1.90 -13.85 6.57
CA ILE A 143 -0.68 -14.47 6.04
C ILE A 143 0.42 -14.47 7.11
N PHE A 144 0.69 -13.30 7.69
CA PHE A 144 1.73 -13.12 8.69
C PHE A 144 1.41 -13.88 9.99
N ARG A 145 0.18 -13.74 10.49
CA ARG A 145 -0.31 -14.43 11.69
C ARG A 145 -0.26 -15.95 11.53
N GLY A 146 -0.64 -16.47 10.35
CA GLY A 146 -0.57 -17.90 10.04
C GLY A 146 0.85 -18.43 10.16
N ALA A 147 1.83 -17.71 9.60
CA ALA A 147 3.25 -18.08 9.69
C ALA A 147 3.77 -18.07 11.15
N ILE A 148 3.37 -17.09 11.95
CA ILE A 148 3.68 -17.05 13.39
C ILE A 148 3.12 -18.29 14.10
N LYS A 149 1.86 -18.63 13.83
CA LYS A 149 1.19 -19.79 14.42
C LYS A 149 1.90 -21.10 14.06
N GLU A 150 2.27 -21.29 12.79
CA GLU A 150 3.02 -22.45 12.31
C GLU A 150 4.37 -22.60 13.04
N LEU A 151 5.13 -21.49 13.22
CA LEU A 151 6.39 -21.50 13.96
C LEU A 151 6.20 -21.82 15.44
N GLN A 152 5.16 -21.33 16.08
CA GLN A 152 4.86 -21.63 17.47
C GLN A 152 4.46 -23.11 17.65
N GLN A 153 3.66 -23.65 16.74
CA GLN A 153 3.24 -25.06 16.77
C GLN A 153 4.40 -26.02 16.55
N SER A 154 5.37 -25.64 15.71
CA SER A 154 6.59 -26.44 15.49
C SER A 154 7.68 -26.24 16.56
N GLY A 155 7.41 -25.42 17.58
CA GLY A 155 8.38 -25.14 18.66
C GLY A 155 9.56 -24.24 18.24
N ARG A 156 9.56 -23.69 17.01
CA ARG A 156 10.58 -22.78 16.49
C ARG A 156 10.39 -21.34 16.95
N GLY A 157 9.14 -20.95 17.21
CA GLY A 157 8.78 -19.58 17.58
C GLY A 157 8.42 -19.42 19.06
N ARG A 158 8.74 -18.25 19.62
CA ARG A 158 8.38 -17.90 21.01
C ARG A 158 6.87 -17.93 21.19
N LYS A 159 6.42 -18.46 22.35
CA LYS A 159 5.02 -18.45 22.74
C LYS A 159 4.54 -17.02 22.97
N GLY A 160 3.30 -16.74 22.59
CA GLY A 160 2.64 -15.45 22.76
C GLY A 160 1.38 -15.38 21.91
N ARG A 161 0.57 -14.33 22.10
CA ARG A 161 -0.60 -14.11 21.24
C ARG A 161 -0.13 -13.78 19.83
N GLU A 162 -0.53 -14.59 18.85
CA GLU A 162 -0.14 -14.40 17.45
C GLU A 162 -0.46 -12.98 16.95
N SER A 163 -1.62 -12.42 17.37
CA SER A 163 -2.02 -11.06 17.01
C SER A 163 -1.02 -10.00 17.49
N PHE A 164 -0.50 -10.13 18.72
CA PHE A 164 0.47 -9.18 19.24
C PHE A 164 1.79 -9.26 18.48
N LEU A 165 2.26 -10.45 18.21
CA LEU A 165 3.48 -10.68 17.42
C LEU A 165 3.32 -10.19 15.99
N THR A 166 2.14 -10.39 15.39
CA THR A 166 1.81 -9.85 14.05
C THR A 166 1.89 -8.32 14.05
N PHE A 167 1.26 -7.66 15.01
CA PHE A 167 1.28 -6.19 15.08
C PHE A 167 2.67 -5.63 15.44
N LEU A 168 3.46 -6.33 16.25
CA LEU A 168 4.84 -5.93 16.51
C LEU A 168 5.68 -5.97 15.23
N GLY A 169 5.64 -7.08 14.48
CA GLY A 169 6.39 -7.20 13.22
C GLY A 169 5.95 -6.20 12.16
N THR A 170 4.65 -6.14 11.87
CA THR A 170 4.13 -5.19 10.88
C THR A 170 4.29 -3.74 11.31
N GLY A 171 4.19 -3.46 12.64
CA GLY A 171 4.41 -2.14 13.20
C GLY A 171 5.84 -1.64 13.00
N MET A 172 6.85 -2.50 13.16
CA MET A 172 8.24 -2.14 12.86
C MET A 172 8.42 -1.66 11.42
N ALA A 173 7.82 -2.35 10.46
CA ALA A 173 7.91 -1.99 9.05
C ALA A 173 7.07 -0.73 8.71
N LEU A 174 5.84 -0.61 9.25
CA LEU A 174 4.95 0.52 8.94
C LEU A 174 5.38 1.81 9.61
N TRP A 175 6.02 1.74 10.80
CA TRP A 175 6.48 2.93 11.51
C TRP A 175 7.53 3.74 10.74
N ILE A 176 8.21 3.11 9.78
CA ILE A 176 9.23 3.71 8.92
C ILE A 176 8.70 4.95 8.18
N VAL A 177 7.45 4.95 7.75
CA VAL A 177 6.85 6.08 7.02
C VAL A 177 6.87 7.40 7.80
N TYR A 178 7.06 7.38 9.12
CA TYR A 178 7.04 8.56 9.98
C TYR A 178 8.40 9.22 10.19
N TRP A 179 9.50 8.47 10.01
CA TRP A 179 10.83 8.96 10.36
C TRP A 179 11.90 8.73 9.28
N PHE A 180 11.61 7.89 8.28
CA PHE A 180 12.60 7.58 7.25
C PHE A 180 12.91 8.81 6.39
N ASN A 181 14.21 9.08 6.23
CA ASN A 181 14.69 10.15 5.36
C ASN A 181 14.78 9.64 3.91
N TYR A 182 13.82 10.00 3.09
CA TYR A 182 13.73 9.53 1.71
C TYR A 182 14.87 10.06 0.78
N SER A 183 15.69 11.02 1.24
CA SER A 183 16.91 11.40 0.53
C SER A 183 18.04 10.36 0.68
N GLU A 184 17.91 9.45 1.67
CA GLU A 184 18.86 8.39 1.99
C GLU A 184 18.38 7.01 1.48
N GLN A 185 17.71 6.96 0.34
CA GLN A 185 17.17 5.71 -0.23
C GLN A 185 18.19 4.57 -0.40
N ASN A 186 19.48 4.89 -0.48
CA ASN A 186 20.56 3.91 -0.56
C ASN A 186 20.63 2.97 0.68
N HIS A 187 20.00 3.34 1.81
CA HIS A 187 19.95 2.54 3.02
C HIS A 187 18.65 1.72 3.20
N SER A 188 17.73 1.78 2.25
CA SER A 188 16.45 1.07 2.35
C SER A 188 16.59 -0.45 2.43
N GLU A 189 17.56 -1.02 1.70
CA GLU A 189 17.88 -2.46 1.74
C GLU A 189 18.45 -2.87 3.09
N GLU A 190 19.42 -2.13 3.60
CA GLU A 190 20.01 -2.34 4.93
C GLU A 190 18.93 -2.26 6.02
N LEU A 191 18.06 -1.25 5.96
CA LEU A 191 16.94 -1.11 6.89
C LEU A 191 15.99 -2.29 6.82
N ALA A 192 15.64 -2.76 5.62
CA ALA A 192 14.75 -3.89 5.43
C ALA A 192 15.34 -5.19 6.00
N ASP A 193 16.63 -5.41 5.80
CA ASP A 193 17.35 -6.54 6.37
C ASP A 193 17.42 -6.45 7.89
N LEU A 194 17.69 -5.27 8.44
CA LEU A 194 17.74 -5.04 9.89
C LEU A 194 16.39 -5.28 10.56
N VAL A 195 15.31 -4.72 10.03
CA VAL A 195 13.93 -4.95 10.54
C VAL A 195 13.61 -6.44 10.57
N THR A 196 13.90 -7.13 9.47
CA THR A 196 13.65 -8.56 9.34
C THR A 196 14.47 -9.36 10.36
N GLN A 197 15.77 -9.08 10.49
CA GLN A 197 16.66 -9.76 11.42
C GLN A 197 16.28 -9.51 12.88
N VAL A 198 15.99 -8.27 13.26
CA VAL A 198 15.61 -7.92 14.63
C VAL A 198 14.33 -8.63 15.03
N PHE A 199 13.31 -8.65 14.15
CA PHE A 199 12.08 -9.37 14.43
C PHE A 199 12.32 -10.88 14.57
N LEU A 200 12.98 -11.51 13.60
CA LEU A 200 13.20 -12.96 13.60
C LEU A 200 14.08 -13.41 14.75
N LYS A 201 15.19 -12.74 15.01
CA LYS A 201 16.08 -13.06 16.16
C LYS A 201 15.37 -12.88 17.51
N GLY A 202 14.49 -11.88 17.62
CA GLY A 202 13.67 -11.67 18.81
C GLY A 202 12.54 -12.68 18.98
N PHE A 203 12.01 -13.21 17.87
CA PHE A 203 10.86 -14.12 17.85
C PHE A 203 11.25 -15.60 17.85
N LEU A 204 12.26 -15.98 17.09
CA LEU A 204 12.70 -17.37 17.01
C LEU A 204 13.49 -17.78 18.26
N TYR A 205 13.37 -19.04 18.64
CA TYR A 205 14.31 -19.61 19.58
C TYR A 205 15.68 -19.79 18.91
N PRO A 206 16.79 -19.51 19.62
CA PRO A 206 18.11 -19.89 19.11
C PRO A 206 18.10 -21.37 18.82
N GLY A 207 18.48 -21.75 17.60
CA GLY A 207 18.56 -23.15 17.21
C GLY A 207 19.43 -23.92 18.25
N LYS A 208 18.96 -25.07 18.67
CA LYS A 208 19.84 -25.98 19.43
C LYS A 208 21.01 -26.32 18.50
N LYS A 209 22.21 -25.89 18.91
CA LYS A 209 23.48 -26.32 18.27
C LYS A 209 23.65 -27.83 18.41
#